data_9cab2ea4a3d000a167b1311ee45542a2
#
_entry.id   9cab2ea4a3d000a167b1311ee45542a2
#
_cell.length_a   1.000
_cell.length_b   1.000
_cell.length_c   1.000
_cell.angle_alpha   90.00
_cell.angle_beta   90.00
_cell.angle_gamma   90.00
#
_symmetry.space_group_name_H-M   'P 1'
#
loop_
_entity.id
_entity.type
_entity.pdbx_description
1 polymer ?
#
loop_
_entity_poly.entity_id
_entity_poly.type
_entity_poly.pdbx_seq_one_letter_code
_entity_poly.pdbx_strand_id
1 'polypeptide(L)' 'MSVREIDDLLLHIRGLVLVREILEQRGASQAELDAHTAELERLKEQLAQRAVPATVPA' A
#
# COMPACT_ATOMS: atom_id res chain seq x y z
N MET A 1 -5.83 3.22 -18.03
CA MET A 1 -5.55 2.29 -16.96
C MET A 1 -6.69 1.32 -16.76
N SER A 2 -6.39 0.07 -16.60
CA SER A 2 -7.43 -0.94 -16.48
C SER A 2 -7.83 -1.15 -15.02
N VAL A 3 -9.07 -1.55 -14.81
CA VAL A 3 -9.57 -1.91 -13.48
C VAL A 3 -8.71 -3.01 -12.87
N ARG A 4 -8.20 -3.89 -13.71
CA ARG A 4 -7.37 -5.00 -13.25
C ARG A 4 -6.09 -4.54 -12.56
N GLU A 5 -5.45 -3.51 -13.09
CA GLU A 5 -4.24 -2.97 -12.47
C GLU A 5 -4.53 -2.39 -11.09
N ILE A 6 -5.67 -1.72 -10.96
CA ILE A 6 -6.09 -1.17 -9.67
C ILE A 6 -6.39 -2.29 -8.70
N ASP A 7 -7.09 -3.33 -9.14
CA ASP A 7 -7.39 -4.48 -8.29
C ASP A 7 -6.12 -5.18 -7.81
N ASP A 8 -5.15 -5.37 -8.71
CA ASP A 8 -3.89 -6.01 -8.35
C ASP A 8 -3.14 -5.16 -7.32
N LEU A 9 -3.14 -3.86 -7.48
CA LEU A 9 -2.49 -2.97 -6.55
C LEU A 9 -3.17 -3.00 -5.18
N LEU A 10 -4.50 -3.00 -5.15
CA LEU A 10 -5.25 -3.11 -3.91
C LEU A 10 -4.97 -4.43 -3.18
N LEU A 11 -4.89 -5.53 -3.91
CA LEU A 11 -4.55 -6.81 -3.32
C LEU A 11 -3.14 -6.80 -2.73
N HIS A 12 -2.21 -6.18 -3.42
CA HIS A 12 -0.85 -6.06 -2.93
C HIS A 12 -0.80 -5.26 -1.62
N ILE A 13 -1.51 -4.14 -1.59
CA ILE A 13 -1.57 -3.31 -0.39
C ILE A 13 -2.18 -4.08 0.77
N ARG A 14 -3.28 -4.78 0.55
CA ARG A 14 -3.94 -5.57 1.59
C ARG A 14 -3.02 -6.67 2.10
N GLY A 15 -2.27 -7.31 1.20
CA GLY A 15 -1.30 -8.32 1.59
C GLY A 15 -0.23 -7.77 2.50
N LEU A 16 0.28 -6.58 2.18
CA LEU A 16 1.30 -5.95 3.00
C LEU A 16 0.78 -5.54 4.37
N VAL A 17 -0.48 -5.10 4.46
CA VAL A 17 -1.09 -4.78 5.74
C VAL A 17 -1.15 -6.03 6.63
N LEU A 18 -1.56 -7.15 6.06
CA LEU A 18 -1.63 -8.41 6.80
C LEU A 18 -0.26 -8.88 7.25
N VAL A 19 0.74 -8.77 6.37
CA VAL A 19 2.12 -9.14 6.70
C VAL A 19 2.64 -8.28 7.85
N ARG A 20 2.33 -6.98 7.81
CA ARG A 20 2.77 -6.08 8.87
C ARG A 20 2.17 -6.47 10.21
N GLU A 21 0.90 -6.83 10.24
CA GLU A 21 0.24 -7.29 11.47
C GLU A 21 0.88 -8.55 12.01
N ILE A 22 1.20 -9.50 11.13
CA ILE A 22 1.87 -10.72 11.53
C ILE A 22 3.26 -10.41 12.11
N LEU A 23 3.99 -9.51 11.48
CA LEU A 23 5.30 -9.12 11.97
C LEU A 23 5.22 -8.48 13.36
N GLU A 24 4.23 -7.62 13.58
CA GLU A 24 4.03 -7.04 14.91
C GLU A 24 3.78 -8.12 15.96
N GLN A 25 2.93 -9.08 15.65
CA GLN A 25 2.62 -10.17 16.58
C GLN A 25 3.82 -11.04 16.89
N ARG A 26 4.73 -11.15 15.93
CA ARG A 26 5.96 -11.93 16.12
C ARG A 26 7.07 -11.15 16.78
N GLY A 27 6.86 -9.89 17.08
CA GLY A 27 7.85 -9.07 17.73
C GLY A 27 8.94 -8.55 16.79
N ALA A 28 8.58 -8.28 15.54
CA ALA A 28 9.52 -7.72 14.58
C ALA A 28 10.06 -6.38 15.08
N SER A 29 11.27 -6.04 14.64
CA SER A 29 11.89 -4.78 15.03
C SER A 29 11.15 -3.59 14.44
N GLN A 30 11.31 -2.44 15.07
CA GLN A 30 10.70 -1.22 14.57
C GLN A 30 11.21 -0.90 13.17
N ALA A 31 12.48 -1.19 12.89
CA ALA A 31 13.03 -0.96 11.56
C ALA A 31 12.31 -1.79 10.48
N GLU A 32 11.98 -3.03 10.79
CA GLU A 32 11.24 -3.88 9.87
C GLU A 32 9.83 -3.35 9.65
N LEU A 33 9.16 -2.94 10.72
CA LEU A 33 7.82 -2.39 10.63
C LEU A 33 7.82 -1.07 9.84
N ASP A 34 8.82 -0.25 10.04
CA ASP A 34 8.95 1.01 9.33
C ASP A 34 9.18 0.78 7.83
N ALA A 35 9.97 -0.23 7.48
CA ALA A 35 10.20 -0.57 6.09
C ALA A 35 8.90 -0.98 5.40
N HIS A 36 8.06 -1.76 6.10
CA HIS A 36 6.77 -2.15 5.57
C HIS A 36 5.82 -0.96 5.44
N THR A 37 5.84 -0.08 6.43
CA THR A 37 5.02 1.13 6.40
C THR A 37 5.41 2.01 5.21
N ALA A 38 6.70 2.18 4.97
CA ALA A 38 7.18 2.96 3.83
C ALA A 38 6.72 2.37 2.50
N GLU A 39 6.78 1.05 2.38
CA GLU A 39 6.31 0.37 1.17
C GLU A 39 4.81 0.55 0.98
N LEU A 40 4.03 0.43 2.05
CA LEU A 40 2.59 0.67 2.01
C LEU A 40 2.27 2.09 1.56
N GLU A 41 2.97 3.07 2.11
CA GLU A 41 2.73 4.47 1.74
C GLU A 41 3.04 4.71 0.27
N ARG A 42 4.12 4.10 -0.22
CA ARG A 42 4.49 4.21 -1.62
C ARG A 42 3.42 3.62 -2.54
N LEU A 43 2.90 2.45 -2.17
CA LEU A 43 1.86 1.80 -2.97
C LEU A 43 0.54 2.56 -2.91
N LYS A 44 0.19 3.11 -1.75
CA LYS A 44 -0.99 3.95 -1.62
C LYS A 44 -0.87 5.20 -2.49
N GLU A 45 0.30 5.78 -2.55
CA GLU A 45 0.54 6.93 -3.41
C GLU A 45 0.39 6.56 -4.88
N GLN A 46 0.93 5.43 -5.29
CA GLN A 46 0.74 4.94 -6.66
C GLN A 46 -0.75 4.73 -6.97
N LEU A 47 -1.49 4.15 -6.04
CA LEU A 47 -2.91 3.95 -6.22
C LEU A 47 -3.64 5.28 -6.39
N ALA A 48 -3.31 6.25 -5.55
CA ALA A 48 -3.92 7.57 -5.62
C ALA A 48 -3.64 8.24 -6.96
N GLN A 49 -2.41 8.15 -7.44
CA GLN A 49 -2.05 8.74 -8.73
C GLN A 49 -2.77 8.09 -9.90
N ARG A 50 -3.06 6.81 -9.79
CA ARG A 50 -3.68 6.06 -10.87
C ARG A 50 -5.20 6.06 -10.81
N ALA A 51 -5.75 6.08 -9.61
CA ALA A 51 -7.19 5.99 -9.41
C ALA A 51 -7.87 7.36 -9.44
N VAL A 52 -7.16 8.41 -9.07
CA VAL A 52 -7.72 9.75 -9.04
C VAL A 52 -7.70 10.33 -10.44
N PRO A 53 -8.84 10.84 -10.92
CA PRO A 53 -8.85 11.53 -12.20
C PRO A 53 -7.91 12.73 -12.15
N ALA A 54 -7.31 13.01 -13.28
CA ALA A 54 -6.39 14.13 -13.38
C ALA A 54 -7.07 15.48 -13.09
N THR A 55 -8.35 15.50 -13.11
CA THR A 55 -9.10 16.72 -12.86
C THR A 55 -9.25 16.91 -11.37
N VAL A 56 -8.39 17.66 -10.82
CA VAL A 56 -8.58 18.09 -9.45
C VAL A 56 -9.27 19.43 -9.51
N PRO A 57 -10.41 19.56 -8.92
CA PRO A 57 -11.05 20.87 -8.83
C PRO A 57 -10.12 21.80 -8.08
N ALA A 58 -9.86 22.88 -8.67
CA ALA A 58 -9.02 23.88 -8.05
C ALA A 58 -9.69 24.43 -6.80
#